data_bbf2198182d81a8ac5b52225470d6c0a
#
_entry.id   bbf2198182d81a8ac5b52225470d6c0a
#
_cell.length_a   1.000
_cell.length_b   1.000
_cell.length_c   1.000
_cell.angle_alpha   90.00
_cell.angle_beta   90.00
_cell.angle_gamma   90.00
#
_symmetry.space_group_name_H-M   'P 1'
#
loop_
_entity.id
_entity.type
_entity.pdbx_description
1 polymer ?
#
loop_
_entity_poly.entity_id
_entity_poly.type
_entity_poly.pdbx_seq_one_letter_code
_entity_poly.pdbx_strand_id
1 'polypeptide(L)'
;MRLKNFLIVVKDIEKSKQFYHDLFGFEVLVDFGGNMILTDGLVLQEEKYWKEFLQRDVIPENNSSELYFEENDIEAFVEKLERLYPDTKYVNRLMTHSWGQTVVRFYDPDGNLIEVAQSLPASESFPVSQLFA
;
A
#
# COMPACT_ATOMS: atom_id res chain seq x y z
N MET A 1 5.75 -5.59 -24.60
CA MET A 1 6.24 -5.53 -23.20
C MET A 1 5.26 -4.72 -22.37
N ARG A 2 5.00 -5.12 -21.12
CA ARG A 2 4.14 -4.38 -20.19
C ARG A 2 4.58 -4.63 -18.75
N LEU A 3 4.37 -3.66 -17.87
CA LEU A 3 4.49 -3.87 -16.45
C LEU A 3 3.22 -4.61 -15.99
N LYS A 4 3.36 -5.88 -15.59
CA LYS A 4 2.22 -6.72 -15.27
C LYS A 4 1.85 -6.67 -13.80
N ASN A 5 2.84 -6.79 -12.92
CA ASN A 5 2.62 -6.89 -11.48
C ASN A 5 3.60 -6.01 -10.74
N PHE A 6 3.22 -5.61 -9.54
CA PHE A 6 4.11 -5.02 -8.53
C PHE A 6 4.18 -6.00 -7.35
N LEU A 7 5.38 -6.38 -6.96
CA LEU A 7 5.59 -7.39 -5.93
C LEU A 7 6.10 -6.72 -4.65
N ILE A 8 5.49 -7.07 -3.52
CA ILE A 8 5.98 -6.71 -2.20
C ILE A 8 6.31 -7.97 -1.41
N VAL A 9 7.28 -7.84 -0.51
CA VAL A 9 7.77 -8.97 0.29
C VAL A 9 7.14 -8.90 1.67
N VAL A 10 6.62 -10.05 2.13
CA VAL A 10 5.89 -10.15 3.38
C VAL A 10 6.37 -11.38 4.16
N LYS A 11 6.36 -11.30 5.50
CA LYS A 11 6.80 -12.41 6.35
C LYS A 11 5.70 -13.43 6.57
N ASP A 12 4.48 -12.96 6.77
CA ASP A 12 3.31 -13.81 7.00
C ASP A 12 2.27 -13.50 5.93
N ILE A 13 2.23 -14.32 4.88
CA ILE A 13 1.40 -14.06 3.70
C ILE A 13 -0.10 -14.10 4.02
N GLU A 14 -0.53 -14.92 4.98
CA GLU A 14 -1.93 -14.98 5.37
C GLU A 14 -2.36 -13.70 6.11
N LYS A 15 -1.52 -13.16 6.98
CA LYS A 15 -1.78 -11.86 7.62
C LYS A 15 -1.82 -10.73 6.62
N SER A 16 -0.91 -10.73 5.67
CA SER A 16 -0.86 -9.70 4.63
C SER A 16 -2.07 -9.78 3.70
N LYS A 17 -2.48 -10.98 3.33
CA LYS A 17 -3.72 -11.20 2.57
C LYS A 17 -4.90 -10.55 3.29
N GLN A 18 -5.04 -10.80 4.59
CA GLN A 18 -6.13 -10.23 5.38
C GLN A 18 -6.04 -8.71 5.48
N PHE A 19 -4.84 -8.18 5.69
CA PHE A 19 -4.58 -6.74 5.75
C PHE A 19 -5.05 -6.03 4.46
N TYR A 20 -4.64 -6.53 3.30
CA TYR A 20 -5.00 -5.92 2.03
C TYR A 20 -6.48 -6.14 1.67
N HIS A 21 -7.07 -7.23 2.12
CA HIS A 21 -8.51 -7.44 2.00
C HIS A 21 -9.30 -6.46 2.87
N ASP A 22 -8.95 -6.36 4.14
CA ASP A 22 -9.69 -5.52 5.10
C ASP A 22 -9.66 -4.05 4.74
N LEU A 23 -8.48 -3.54 4.35
CA LEU A 23 -8.29 -2.11 4.13
C LEU A 23 -8.59 -1.67 2.70
N PHE A 24 -8.31 -2.50 1.72
CA PHE A 24 -8.38 -2.11 0.32
C PHE A 24 -9.36 -2.94 -0.51
N GLY A 25 -10.00 -3.94 0.10
CA GLY A 25 -10.94 -4.80 -0.61
C GLY A 25 -10.29 -5.73 -1.64
N PHE A 26 -8.99 -5.96 -1.55
CA PHE A 26 -8.29 -6.80 -2.50
C PHE A 26 -8.63 -8.27 -2.27
N GLU A 27 -8.83 -8.98 -3.38
CA GLU A 27 -9.11 -10.42 -3.39
C GLU A 27 -7.92 -11.18 -3.97
N VAL A 28 -7.77 -12.44 -3.57
CA VAL A 28 -6.75 -13.32 -4.13
C VAL A 28 -7.26 -13.83 -5.49
N LEU A 29 -6.50 -13.56 -6.54
CA LEU A 29 -6.79 -14.05 -7.89
C LEU A 29 -6.09 -15.38 -8.15
N VAL A 30 -4.86 -15.53 -7.71
CA VAL A 30 -4.07 -16.78 -7.84
C VAL A 30 -3.25 -16.97 -6.57
N ASP A 31 -3.29 -18.18 -6.02
CA ASP A 31 -2.54 -18.56 -4.83
C ASP A 31 -1.57 -19.70 -5.20
N PHE A 32 -0.28 -19.41 -5.16
CA PHE A 32 0.80 -20.38 -5.39
C PHE A 32 1.44 -20.87 -4.09
N GLY A 33 0.82 -20.58 -2.93
CA GLY A 33 1.39 -20.89 -1.61
C GLY A 33 2.17 -19.69 -1.07
N GLY A 34 3.47 -19.68 -1.26
CA GLY A 34 4.32 -18.56 -0.83
C GLY A 34 4.28 -17.32 -1.73
N ASN A 35 3.39 -17.31 -2.71
CA ASN A 35 3.21 -16.19 -3.65
C ASN A 35 1.72 -16.10 -3.99
N MET A 36 1.14 -14.93 -3.86
CA MET A 36 -0.27 -14.68 -4.19
C MET A 36 -0.39 -13.45 -5.07
N ILE A 37 -1.16 -13.59 -6.15
CA ILE A 37 -1.53 -12.46 -6.99
C ILE A 37 -2.87 -11.95 -6.53
N LEU A 38 -2.91 -10.68 -6.14
CA LEU A 38 -4.12 -10.01 -5.69
C LEU A 38 -4.71 -9.13 -6.80
N THR A 39 -5.86 -8.56 -6.50
CA THR A 39 -6.52 -7.55 -7.34
C THR A 39 -5.51 -6.48 -7.79
N ASP A 40 -5.68 -5.97 -9.00
CA ASP A 40 -4.85 -4.92 -9.61
C ASP A 40 -3.37 -5.26 -9.77
N GLY A 41 -3.03 -6.55 -9.70
CA GLY A 41 -1.66 -6.98 -9.97
C GLY A 41 -0.69 -6.81 -8.81
N LEU A 42 -1.17 -6.55 -7.60
CA LEU A 42 -0.31 -6.58 -6.42
C LEU A 42 0.02 -8.03 -6.08
N VAL A 43 1.30 -8.35 -5.98
CA VAL A 43 1.77 -9.69 -5.63
C VAL A 43 2.34 -9.69 -4.23
N LEU A 44 1.87 -10.61 -3.39
CA LEU A 44 2.47 -10.88 -2.09
C LEU A 44 3.45 -12.04 -2.24
N GLN A 45 4.69 -11.80 -1.86
CA GLN A 45 5.76 -12.81 -1.92
C GLN A 45 6.29 -13.08 -0.52
N GLU A 46 6.29 -14.35 -0.11
CA GLU A 46 6.83 -14.72 1.20
C GLU A 46 8.34 -14.52 1.24
N GLU A 47 8.82 -13.84 2.30
CA GLU A 47 10.20 -13.41 2.45
C GLU A 47 11.20 -14.57 2.40
N LYS A 48 10.88 -15.69 3.04
CA LYS A 48 11.80 -16.84 3.10
C LYS A 48 12.18 -17.37 1.72
N TYR A 49 11.23 -17.42 0.78
CA TYR A 49 11.50 -17.86 -0.60
C TYR A 49 12.21 -16.77 -1.38
N TRP A 50 11.84 -15.51 -1.16
CA TRP A 50 12.43 -14.39 -1.86
C TRP A 50 13.92 -14.25 -1.57
N LYS A 51 14.32 -14.43 -0.31
CA LYS A 51 15.72 -14.44 0.09
C LYS A 51 16.51 -15.55 -0.59
N GLU A 52 15.91 -16.74 -0.72
CA GLU A 52 16.53 -17.85 -1.45
C GLU A 52 16.74 -17.51 -2.93
N PHE A 53 15.74 -16.93 -3.58
CA PHE A 53 15.81 -16.57 -4.99
C PHE A 53 16.88 -15.54 -5.27
N LEU A 54 16.97 -14.51 -4.43
CA LEU A 54 17.85 -13.39 -4.68
C LEU A 54 19.23 -13.51 -4.02
N GLN A 55 19.36 -14.36 -3.00
CA GLN A 55 20.56 -14.41 -2.16
C GLN A 55 20.90 -13.03 -1.60
N ARG A 56 19.87 -12.30 -1.16
CA ARG A 56 19.95 -10.94 -0.61
C ARG A 56 18.96 -10.79 0.51
N ASP A 57 19.26 -9.89 1.45
CA ASP A 57 18.34 -9.54 2.52
C ASP A 57 17.29 -8.55 2.06
N VAL A 58 16.13 -8.61 2.72
CA VAL A 58 15.04 -7.64 2.54
C VAL A 58 15.26 -6.50 3.53
N ILE A 59 15.11 -5.27 3.05
CA ILE A 59 15.26 -4.07 3.88
C ILE A 59 13.87 -3.43 4.02
N PRO A 60 13.21 -3.60 5.18
CA PRO A 60 11.92 -2.95 5.42
C PRO A 60 12.10 -1.44 5.59
N GLU A 61 11.03 -0.68 5.37
CA GLU A 61 11.01 0.77 5.53
C GLU A 61 12.14 1.49 4.77
N ASN A 62 12.51 0.94 3.60
CA ASN A 62 13.57 1.58 2.79
C ASN A 62 13.07 2.84 2.08
N ASN A 63 11.74 3.02 1.98
CA ASN A 63 11.08 4.20 1.41
C ASN A 63 11.43 4.47 -0.05
N SER A 64 11.87 3.44 -0.77
CA SER A 64 12.29 3.57 -2.18
C SER A 64 11.14 3.36 -3.15
N SER A 65 9.97 3.02 -2.66
CA SER A 65 8.75 2.83 -3.43
C SER A 65 7.55 2.97 -2.51
N GLU A 66 6.38 3.11 -3.10
CA GLU A 66 5.13 3.12 -2.33
C GLU A 66 3.99 2.49 -3.13
N LEU A 67 2.98 2.04 -2.40
CA LEU A 67 1.67 1.74 -2.98
C LEU A 67 0.81 2.99 -2.78
N TYR A 68 0.29 3.53 -3.88
CA TYR A 68 -0.54 4.72 -3.87
C TYR A 68 -1.99 4.34 -4.15
N PHE A 69 -2.88 4.73 -3.24
CA PHE A 69 -4.32 4.49 -3.35
C PHE A 69 -5.09 5.80 -3.33
N GLU A 70 -6.20 5.85 -4.04
CA GLU A 70 -7.16 6.92 -3.93
C GLU A 70 -8.41 6.40 -3.21
N GLU A 71 -8.98 7.23 -2.32
CA GLU A 71 -10.15 6.89 -1.54
C GLU A 71 -11.15 8.05 -1.58
N ASN A 72 -12.43 7.72 -1.83
CA ASN A 72 -13.48 8.74 -1.89
C ASN A 72 -13.85 9.30 -0.52
N ASP A 73 -13.65 8.52 0.53
CA ASP A 73 -13.92 8.95 1.91
C ASP A 73 -12.71 8.57 2.78
N ILE A 74 -11.70 9.40 2.75
CA ILE A 74 -10.44 9.12 3.46
C ILE A 74 -10.63 9.14 4.99
N GLU A 75 -11.56 9.91 5.51
CA GLU A 75 -11.81 9.93 6.95
C GLU A 75 -12.38 8.59 7.42
N ALA A 76 -13.31 8.00 6.66
CA ALA A 76 -13.84 6.68 6.95
C ALA A 76 -12.75 5.60 6.83
N PHE A 77 -11.84 5.76 5.87
CA PHE A 77 -10.70 4.85 5.73
C PHE A 77 -9.79 4.90 6.96
N VAL A 78 -9.44 6.09 7.40
CA VAL A 78 -8.56 6.27 8.59
C VAL A 78 -9.22 5.69 9.82
N GLU A 79 -10.53 5.91 10.00
CA GLU A 79 -11.28 5.32 11.13
C GLU A 79 -11.20 3.79 11.11
N LYS A 80 -11.39 3.18 9.95
CA LYS A 80 -11.27 1.74 9.77
C LYS A 80 -9.86 1.25 10.06
N LEU A 81 -8.85 1.96 9.56
CA LEU A 81 -7.44 1.64 9.78
C LEU A 81 -7.12 1.63 11.29
N GLU A 82 -7.53 2.65 12.00
CA GLU A 82 -7.28 2.76 13.44
C GLU A 82 -8.03 1.71 14.23
N ARG A 83 -9.25 1.36 13.82
CA ARG A 83 -10.06 0.35 14.49
C ARG A 83 -9.51 -1.06 14.29
N LEU A 84 -9.13 -1.42 13.07
CA LEU A 84 -8.69 -2.78 12.73
C LEU A 84 -7.21 -3.01 12.98
N TYR A 85 -6.40 -1.98 12.81
CA TYR A 85 -4.93 -2.05 12.92
C TYR A 85 -4.39 -0.92 13.80
N PRO A 86 -4.70 -0.94 15.11
CA PRO A 86 -4.32 0.16 16.01
C PRO A 86 -2.81 0.33 16.18
N ASP A 87 -2.02 -0.70 15.87
CA ASP A 87 -0.57 -0.65 15.97
C ASP A 87 0.11 -0.15 14.70
N THR A 88 -0.66 0.42 13.78
CA THR A 88 -0.13 0.96 12.51
C THR A 88 0.98 1.98 12.77
N LYS A 89 2.08 1.84 12.05
CA LYS A 89 3.19 2.77 12.10
C LYS A 89 3.02 3.83 11.00
N TYR A 90 2.78 5.07 11.41
CA TYR A 90 2.54 6.17 10.48
C TYR A 90 3.85 6.86 10.08
N VAL A 91 3.92 7.27 8.81
CA VAL A 91 4.87 8.29 8.35
C VAL A 91 4.29 9.66 8.63
N ASN A 92 3.04 9.88 8.22
CA ASN A 92 2.24 11.02 8.62
C ASN A 92 0.78 10.61 8.78
N ARG A 93 0.15 11.14 9.82
CA ARG A 93 -1.30 10.99 9.97
C ARG A 93 -2.01 11.87 8.95
N LEU A 94 -3.33 11.78 8.91
CA LEU A 94 -4.13 12.53 7.95
C LEU A 94 -3.73 14.01 7.97
N MET A 95 -3.33 14.51 6.82
CA MET A 95 -2.88 15.88 6.63
C MET A 95 -3.27 16.40 5.26
N THR A 96 -3.37 17.73 5.14
CA THR A 96 -3.66 18.36 3.87
C THR A 96 -2.42 19.15 3.42
N HIS A 97 -1.90 18.82 2.24
CA HIS A 97 -0.80 19.55 1.64
C HIS A 97 -1.23 20.96 1.21
N SER A 98 -0.24 21.85 1.00
CA SER A 98 -0.49 23.23 0.60
C SER A 98 -1.27 23.36 -0.72
N TRP A 99 -1.16 22.34 -1.59
CA TRP A 99 -1.92 22.31 -2.86
C TRP A 99 -3.32 21.69 -2.71
N GLY A 100 -3.75 21.37 -1.48
CA GLY A 100 -5.12 20.96 -1.18
C GLY A 100 -5.38 19.47 -1.13
N GLN A 101 -4.39 18.62 -1.43
CA GLN A 101 -4.54 17.17 -1.37
C GLN A 101 -4.44 16.66 0.07
N THR A 102 -5.42 15.87 0.49
CA THR A 102 -5.44 15.25 1.82
C THR A 102 -4.93 13.82 1.72
N VAL A 103 -3.95 13.48 2.54
CA VAL A 103 -3.26 12.18 2.47
C VAL A 103 -2.95 11.64 3.86
N VAL A 104 -2.79 10.31 3.92
CA VAL A 104 -2.22 9.60 5.05
C VAL A 104 -1.15 8.64 4.52
N ARG A 105 -0.01 8.56 5.21
CA ARG A 105 1.07 7.63 4.84
C ARG A 105 1.40 6.74 6.03
N PHE A 106 1.52 5.47 5.77
CA PHE A 106 1.81 4.48 6.81
C PHE A 106 2.47 3.25 6.21
N TYR A 107 2.95 2.36 7.08
CA TYR A 107 3.55 1.10 6.64
C TYR A 107 2.58 -0.05 6.80
N ASP A 108 2.65 -1.01 5.89
CA ASP A 108 2.02 -2.30 6.10
C ASP A 108 2.77 -3.06 7.20
N PRO A 109 2.31 -4.26 7.62
CA PRO A 109 2.97 -5.01 8.70
C PRO A 109 4.44 -5.34 8.45
N ASP A 110 4.89 -5.29 7.20
CA ASP A 110 6.25 -5.64 6.82
C ASP A 110 7.12 -4.44 6.43
N GLY A 111 6.63 -3.23 6.64
CA GLY A 111 7.38 -2.02 6.34
C GLY A 111 7.30 -1.59 4.89
N ASN A 112 6.29 -2.03 4.14
CA ASN A 112 6.03 -1.52 2.80
C ASN A 112 5.24 -0.21 2.93
N LEU A 113 5.71 0.84 2.26
CA LEU A 113 5.11 2.17 2.36
C LEU A 113 3.81 2.26 1.57
N ILE A 114 2.78 2.79 2.21
CA ILE A 114 1.46 3.02 1.63
C ILE A 114 1.09 4.50 1.76
N GLU A 115 0.61 5.08 0.68
CA GLU A 115 -0.02 6.38 0.69
C GLU A 115 -1.46 6.24 0.23
N VAL A 116 -2.40 6.81 1.01
CA VAL A 116 -3.80 6.90 0.61
C VAL A 116 -4.16 8.37 0.52
N ALA A 117 -4.70 8.78 -0.62
CA ALA A 117 -5.09 10.15 -0.88
C ALA A 117 -6.59 10.24 -1.10
N GLN A 118 -7.18 11.35 -0.65
CA GLN A 118 -8.57 11.67 -0.96
C GLN A 118 -8.72 11.85 -2.46
N SER A 119 -9.69 11.16 -3.05
CA SER A 119 -10.00 11.34 -4.47
C SER A 119 -10.47 12.76 -4.74
N LEU A 120 -10.05 13.31 -5.87
CA LEU A 120 -10.49 14.61 -6.31
C LEU A 120 -11.70 14.46 -7.23
N PRO A 121 -12.68 15.37 -7.16
CA PRO A 121 -13.71 15.45 -8.20
C PRO A 121 -13.06 15.61 -9.58
N ALA A 122 -13.68 15.05 -10.63
CA ALA A 122 -13.13 15.10 -11.99
C ALA A 122 -12.93 16.55 -12.48
N SER A 123 -13.66 17.52 -11.91
CA SER A 123 -13.54 18.95 -12.21
C SER A 123 -12.38 19.64 -11.50
N GLU A 124 -11.75 18.96 -10.53
CA GLU A 124 -10.66 19.50 -9.70
C GLU A 124 -9.41 18.66 -9.93
N SER A 125 -8.66 18.98 -10.97
CA SER A 125 -7.36 18.36 -11.21
C SER A 125 -6.27 19.36 -10.87
N PHE A 126 -5.21 18.89 -10.18
CA PHE A 126 -4.05 19.72 -9.91
C PHE A 126 -3.15 19.78 -11.14
N PRO A 127 -2.62 20.97 -11.48
CA PRO A 127 -1.53 21.03 -12.42
C PRO A 127 -0.35 20.18 -11.92
N VAL A 128 0.29 19.44 -12.83
CA VAL A 128 1.41 18.55 -12.46
C VAL A 128 2.51 19.34 -11.73
N SER A 129 2.73 20.60 -12.10
CA SER A 129 3.72 21.46 -11.45
C SER A 129 3.45 21.73 -9.98
N GLN A 130 2.21 21.56 -9.50
CA GLN A 130 1.86 21.76 -8.10
C GLN A 130 2.01 20.48 -7.27
N LEU A 131 1.96 19.31 -7.90
CA LEU A 131 2.08 18.03 -7.20
C LEU A 131 3.48 17.80 -6.62
N PHE A 132 4.49 18.44 -7.18
CA PHE A 132 5.90 18.26 -6.81
C PHE A 132 6.56 19.55 -6.30
N ALA A 133 5.75 20.55 -6.03
CA ALA A 133 6.26 21.83 -5.52
C ALA A 133 6.65 21.75 -4.05
#